data_2fb53c20b7f4638dd6fb4f6871d409b7
#
_entry.id   2fb53c20b7f4638dd6fb4f6871d409b7
#
_cell.length_a   1.000
_cell.length_b   1.000
_cell.length_c   1.000
_cell.angle_alpha   90.00
_cell.angle_beta   90.00
_cell.angle_gamma   90.00
#
_symmetry.space_group_name_H-M   'P 1'
#
loop_
_entity.id
_entity.type
_entity.pdbx_description
1 polymer ?
#
loop_
_entity_poly.entity_id
_entity_poly.type
_entity_poly.pdbx_seq_one_letter_code
_entity_poly.pdbx_strand_id
1 'polypeptide(L)'
;SSAASDVYKRQRVDSWTRMMYLMLILGFLGWPGIARLVRGQILSLREQEFMTAAEACGISAWHRIFRHLIPNVIPQLIVTCTMSLGSTILTEATLSFLGLGVKYPFASWGNIINDVNNAYVMTNYLFIWVPAGICLLITVLGFNFVGDGLRDALDPKLKK
;
A
#
# COMPACT_ATOMS: atom_id res chain seq x y z
N SER A 1 39.48 -22.81 1.79
CA SER A 1 38.20 -22.81 1.07
C SER A 1 36.97 -22.70 1.97
N SER A 2 36.99 -23.12 3.21
CA SER A 2 35.87 -23.01 4.16
C SER A 2 35.63 -21.56 4.60
N ALA A 3 36.68 -20.78 4.86
CA ALA A 3 36.57 -19.38 5.27
C ALA A 3 35.93 -18.46 4.19
N ALA A 4 36.22 -18.71 2.91
CA ALA A 4 35.57 -17.97 1.81
C ALA A 4 34.07 -18.33 1.72
N SER A 5 33.68 -19.56 1.96
CA SER A 5 32.31 -20.03 2.03
C SER A 5 31.56 -19.40 3.20
N ASP A 6 32.22 -19.21 4.34
CA ASP A 6 31.60 -18.58 5.52
C ASP A 6 31.49 -17.08 5.41
N VAL A 7 32.40 -16.40 4.71
CA VAL A 7 32.28 -14.97 4.35
C VAL A 7 31.15 -14.75 3.37
N TYR A 8 30.95 -15.62 2.37
CA TYR A 8 29.82 -15.57 1.46
C TYR A 8 28.47 -15.83 2.15
N LYS A 9 28.43 -16.71 3.16
CA LYS A 9 27.23 -16.95 3.97
C LYS A 9 26.87 -15.76 4.86
N ARG A 10 27.85 -15.04 5.40
CA ARG A 10 27.61 -13.85 6.24
C ARG A 10 27.13 -12.63 5.47
N GLN A 11 27.37 -12.53 4.17
CA GLN A 11 26.87 -11.44 3.31
C GLN A 11 25.48 -11.68 2.74
N ARG A 12 24.90 -12.85 2.89
CA ARG A 12 23.50 -13.08 2.53
C ARG A 12 22.62 -12.58 3.67
N VAL A 13 22.17 -11.35 3.54
CA VAL A 13 20.98 -10.91 4.27
C VAL A 13 19.89 -11.95 4.00
N ASP A 14 19.40 -12.58 5.07
CA ASP A 14 18.37 -13.61 4.97
C ASP A 14 17.19 -13.06 4.15
N SER A 15 16.60 -13.90 3.30
CA SER A 15 15.50 -13.48 2.41
C SER A 15 14.32 -12.92 3.20
N TRP A 16 14.09 -13.41 4.42
CA TRP A 16 13.11 -12.87 5.35
C TRP A 16 13.42 -11.42 5.76
N THR A 17 14.68 -11.17 6.13
CA THR A 17 15.15 -9.83 6.52
C THR A 17 15.03 -8.83 5.37
N ARG A 18 15.31 -9.26 4.14
CA ARG A 18 15.10 -8.41 2.94
C ARG A 18 13.64 -8.06 2.74
N MET A 19 12.75 -9.04 2.87
CA MET A 19 11.30 -8.82 2.78
C MET A 19 10.83 -7.82 3.83
N MET A 20 11.29 -7.97 5.08
CA MET A 20 10.97 -7.03 6.16
C MET A 20 11.46 -5.61 5.87
N TYR A 21 12.70 -5.46 5.40
CA TYR A 21 13.23 -4.14 5.02
C TYR A 21 12.45 -3.52 3.87
N LEU A 22 12.08 -4.29 2.86
CA LEU A 22 11.29 -3.80 1.73
C LEU A 22 9.93 -3.29 2.22
N MET A 23 9.23 -4.06 3.06
CA MET A 23 7.94 -3.66 3.64
C MET A 23 8.07 -2.39 4.50
N LEU A 24 9.13 -2.28 5.32
CA LEU A 24 9.40 -1.09 6.12
C LEU A 24 9.68 0.14 5.25
N ILE A 25 10.49 -0.01 4.21
CA ILE A 25 10.82 1.09 3.29
C ILE A 25 9.56 1.55 2.56
N LEU A 26 8.75 0.65 2.01
CA LEU A 26 7.52 1.00 1.31
C LEU A 26 6.53 1.70 2.25
N GLY A 27 6.38 1.21 3.49
CA GLY A 27 5.52 1.83 4.50
C GLY A 27 6.02 3.24 4.88
N PHE A 28 7.33 3.40 5.05
CA PHE A 28 7.93 4.69 5.39
C PHE A 28 7.83 5.71 4.25
N LEU A 29 7.98 5.28 3.01
CA LEU A 29 7.83 6.14 1.83
C LEU A 29 6.36 6.49 1.55
N GLY A 30 5.41 5.62 1.88
CA GLY A 30 3.97 5.87 1.72
C GLY A 30 3.38 6.86 2.74
N TRP A 31 3.92 6.88 3.95
CA TRP A 31 3.43 7.69 5.06
C TRP A 31 3.26 9.19 4.75
N PRO A 32 4.21 9.90 4.12
CA PRO A 32 4.07 11.34 3.90
C PRO A 32 2.90 11.71 2.97
N GLY A 33 2.54 10.82 2.04
CA GLY A 33 1.38 11.00 1.16
C GLY A 33 0.07 11.00 1.94
N ILE A 34 -0.11 9.99 2.79
CA ILE A 34 -1.28 9.84 3.65
C ILE A 34 -1.36 11.00 4.66
N ALA A 35 -0.24 11.36 5.28
CA ALA A 35 -0.19 12.47 6.23
C ALA A 35 -0.60 13.81 5.60
N ARG A 36 -0.18 14.10 4.37
CA ARG A 36 -0.58 15.31 3.64
C ARG A 36 -2.08 15.32 3.33
N LEU A 37 -2.63 14.17 2.93
CA LEU A 37 -4.04 14.03 2.65
C LEU A 37 -4.88 14.28 3.93
N VAL A 38 -4.54 13.63 5.04
CA VAL A 38 -5.21 13.81 6.33
C VAL A 38 -5.12 15.26 6.80
N ARG A 39 -3.95 15.89 6.68
CA ARG A 39 -3.79 17.31 7.01
C ARG A 39 -4.71 18.21 6.19
N GLY A 40 -4.80 17.98 4.88
CA GLY A 40 -5.69 18.75 4.00
C GLY A 40 -7.16 18.62 4.41
N GLN A 41 -7.60 17.40 4.72
CA GLN A 41 -8.94 17.11 5.21
C GLN A 41 -9.26 17.84 6.53
N ILE A 42 -8.34 17.76 7.49
CA ILE A 42 -8.50 18.41 8.80
C ILE A 42 -8.58 19.94 8.64
N LEU A 43 -7.76 20.54 7.78
CA LEU A 43 -7.81 21.98 7.53
C LEU A 43 -9.15 22.39 6.91
N SER A 44 -9.64 21.66 5.91
CA SER A 44 -10.95 21.92 5.31
C SER A 44 -12.10 21.76 6.30
N LEU A 45 -12.07 20.74 7.16
CA LEU A 45 -13.10 20.53 8.18
C LEU A 45 -13.06 21.60 9.27
N ARG A 46 -11.88 22.13 9.59
CA ARG A 46 -11.72 23.18 10.60
C ARG A 46 -12.40 24.50 10.20
N GLU A 47 -12.49 24.79 8.89
CA GLU A 47 -13.10 25.99 8.35
C GLU A 47 -14.64 25.89 8.23
N GLN A 48 -15.22 24.72 8.55
CA GLN A 48 -16.67 24.53 8.45
C GLN A 48 -17.41 25.18 9.63
N GLU A 49 -18.63 25.66 9.36
CA GLU A 49 -19.46 26.42 10.31
C GLU A 49 -19.69 25.68 11.63
N PHE A 50 -19.89 24.36 11.60
CA PHE A 50 -20.10 23.57 12.81
C PHE A 50 -18.86 23.56 13.74
N MET A 51 -17.66 23.67 13.19
CA MET A 51 -16.43 23.74 13.96
C MET A 51 -16.26 25.11 14.61
N THR A 52 -16.61 26.18 13.89
CA THR A 52 -16.62 27.55 14.39
C THR A 52 -17.67 27.70 15.50
N ALA A 53 -18.86 27.13 15.33
CA ALA A 53 -19.91 27.10 16.35
C ALA A 53 -19.47 26.32 17.61
N ALA A 54 -18.80 25.15 17.44
CA ALA A 54 -18.28 24.39 18.55
C ALA A 54 -17.20 25.15 19.34
N GLU A 55 -16.39 25.95 18.66
CA GLU A 55 -15.39 26.82 19.29
C GLU A 55 -16.04 27.97 20.08
N ALA A 56 -17.03 28.61 19.48
CA ALA A 56 -17.80 29.68 20.14
C ALA A 56 -18.55 29.18 21.41
N CYS A 57 -18.98 27.92 21.42
CA CYS A 57 -19.58 27.26 22.59
C CYS A 57 -18.56 26.84 23.64
N GLY A 58 -17.27 27.13 23.47
CA GLY A 58 -16.21 26.80 24.43
C GLY A 58 -15.85 25.32 24.55
N ILE A 59 -16.20 24.52 23.52
CA ILE A 59 -15.85 23.07 23.47
C ILE A 59 -14.34 22.91 23.37
N SER A 60 -13.75 22.10 24.26
CA SER A 60 -12.30 21.89 24.32
C SER A 60 -11.75 21.33 23.01
N ALA A 61 -10.50 21.68 22.67
CA ALA A 61 -9.84 21.23 21.45
C ALA A 61 -9.78 19.69 21.32
N TRP A 62 -9.53 18.98 22.43
CA TRP A 62 -9.55 17.52 22.46
C TRP A 62 -10.90 16.94 22.08
N HIS A 63 -11.99 17.48 22.64
CA HIS A 63 -13.33 17.02 22.32
C HIS A 63 -13.66 17.26 20.84
N ARG A 64 -13.29 18.44 20.29
CA ARG A 64 -13.46 18.76 18.87
C ARG A 64 -12.70 17.78 17.95
N ILE A 65 -11.47 17.42 18.34
CA ILE A 65 -10.65 16.47 17.56
C ILE A 65 -11.29 15.09 17.54
N PHE A 66 -11.52 14.50 18.72
CA PHE A 66 -11.96 13.10 18.81
C PHE A 66 -13.44 12.90 18.45
N ARG A 67 -14.30 13.88 18.72
CA ARG A 67 -15.74 13.75 18.49
C ARG A 67 -16.20 14.26 17.12
N HIS A 68 -15.48 15.21 16.53
CA HIS A 68 -15.88 15.84 15.28
C HIS A 68 -14.88 15.63 14.14
N LEU A 69 -13.59 15.87 14.32
CA LEU A 69 -12.62 15.78 13.23
C LEU A 69 -12.32 14.33 12.84
N ILE A 70 -11.90 13.50 13.78
CA ILE A 70 -11.50 12.11 13.50
C ILE A 70 -12.62 11.31 12.81
N PRO A 71 -13.88 11.28 13.32
CA PRO A 71 -14.93 10.51 12.66
C PRO A 71 -15.24 10.96 11.22
N ASN A 72 -15.02 12.22 10.91
CA ASN A 72 -15.23 12.75 9.56
C ASN A 72 -14.06 12.46 8.60
N VAL A 73 -12.84 12.27 9.13
CA VAL A 73 -11.65 11.96 8.32
C VAL A 73 -11.51 10.45 8.08
N ILE A 74 -11.92 9.61 9.03
CA ILE A 74 -11.77 8.15 8.95
C ILE A 74 -12.36 7.55 7.66
N PRO A 75 -13.57 7.90 7.20
CA PRO A 75 -14.13 7.34 5.97
C PRO A 75 -13.22 7.57 4.77
N GLN A 76 -12.74 8.78 4.58
CA GLN A 76 -11.83 9.12 3.49
C GLN A 76 -10.47 8.43 3.62
N LEU A 77 -9.99 8.26 4.86
CA LEU A 77 -8.74 7.57 5.13
C LEU A 77 -8.85 6.08 4.78
N ILE A 78 -9.96 5.42 5.14
CA ILE A 78 -10.21 4.02 4.82
C ILE A 78 -10.19 3.82 3.29
N VAL A 79 -10.90 4.65 2.54
CA VAL A 79 -10.93 4.60 1.07
C VAL A 79 -9.51 4.74 0.50
N THR A 80 -8.78 5.76 0.93
CA THR A 80 -7.41 6.03 0.45
C THR A 80 -6.46 4.88 0.78
N CYS A 81 -6.52 4.34 2.00
CA CYS A 81 -5.71 3.19 2.39
C CYS A 81 -6.04 1.94 1.55
N THR A 82 -7.31 1.66 1.30
CA THR A 82 -7.73 0.51 0.49
C THR A 82 -7.22 0.63 -0.94
N MET A 83 -7.34 1.79 -1.57
CA MET A 83 -6.82 2.02 -2.93
C MET A 83 -5.29 1.95 -2.97
N SER A 84 -4.60 2.40 -1.91
CA SER A 84 -3.13 2.34 -1.83
C SER A 84 -2.59 0.92 -1.72
N LEU A 85 -3.38 -0.06 -1.24
CA LEU A 85 -2.97 -1.46 -1.22
C LEU A 85 -2.68 -1.99 -2.62
N GLY A 86 -3.55 -1.71 -3.60
CA GLY A 86 -3.34 -2.13 -4.99
C GLY A 86 -2.04 -1.58 -5.57
N SER A 87 -1.77 -0.28 -5.37
CA SER A 87 -0.53 0.36 -5.84
C SER A 87 0.72 -0.16 -5.11
N THR A 88 0.62 -0.49 -3.82
CA THR A 88 1.73 -1.05 -3.04
C THR A 88 2.07 -2.47 -3.51
N ILE A 89 1.06 -3.30 -3.77
CA ILE A 89 1.25 -4.65 -4.33
C ILE A 89 1.94 -4.56 -5.69
N LEU A 90 1.51 -3.65 -6.55
CA LEU A 90 2.13 -3.45 -7.86
C LEU A 90 3.58 -2.96 -7.75
N THR A 91 3.87 -2.07 -6.79
CA THR A 91 5.22 -1.58 -6.51
C THR A 91 6.14 -2.71 -6.02
N GLU A 92 5.65 -3.55 -5.09
CA GLU A 92 6.38 -4.74 -4.64
C GLU A 92 6.68 -5.69 -5.81
N ALA A 93 5.67 -6.00 -6.61
CA ALA A 93 5.82 -6.88 -7.76
C ALA A 93 6.84 -6.33 -8.78
N THR A 94 6.83 -5.01 -9.01
CA THR A 94 7.79 -4.34 -9.90
C THR A 94 9.22 -4.42 -9.34
N LEU A 95 9.40 -4.16 -8.05
CA LEU A 95 10.71 -4.26 -7.40
C LEU A 95 11.24 -5.70 -7.40
N SER A 96 10.37 -6.66 -7.17
CA SER A 96 10.70 -8.08 -7.22
C SER A 96 11.04 -8.54 -8.64
N PHE A 97 10.30 -8.06 -9.65
CA PHE A 97 10.60 -8.26 -11.06
C PHE A 97 11.98 -7.72 -11.45
N LEU A 98 12.36 -6.55 -10.94
CA LEU A 98 13.69 -5.96 -11.16
C LEU A 98 14.81 -6.63 -10.32
N GLY A 99 14.49 -7.65 -9.52
CA GLY A 99 15.44 -8.36 -8.66
C GLY A 99 15.84 -7.62 -7.39
N LEU A 100 15.19 -6.48 -7.11
CA LEU A 100 15.43 -5.65 -5.91
C LEU A 100 14.55 -6.06 -4.72
N GLY A 101 13.47 -6.79 -4.97
CA GLY A 101 12.47 -7.19 -3.98
C GLY A 101 12.76 -8.54 -3.32
N VAL A 102 11.68 -9.28 -3.10
CA VAL A 102 11.68 -10.61 -2.48
C VAL A 102 12.48 -11.59 -3.34
N LYS A 103 13.31 -12.43 -2.70
CA LYS A 103 14.11 -13.47 -3.38
C LYS A 103 13.73 -14.86 -2.90
N TYR A 104 14.01 -15.85 -3.78
CA TYR A 104 13.89 -17.24 -3.43
C TYR A 104 14.53 -17.55 -2.06
N PRO A 105 13.89 -18.36 -1.17
CA PRO A 105 12.77 -19.26 -1.41
C PRO A 105 11.35 -18.63 -1.27
N PHE A 106 11.24 -17.35 -0.96
CA PHE A 106 9.91 -16.72 -0.84
C PHE A 106 9.33 -16.43 -2.21
N ALA A 107 8.11 -16.90 -2.43
CA ALA A 107 7.37 -16.67 -3.66
C ALA A 107 6.69 -15.30 -3.60
N SER A 108 6.83 -14.50 -4.66
CA SER A 108 5.98 -13.34 -4.95
C SER A 108 5.60 -13.37 -6.41
N TRP A 109 4.52 -12.69 -6.78
CA TRP A 109 4.13 -12.61 -8.18
C TRP A 109 5.21 -11.96 -9.05
N GLY A 110 5.89 -10.94 -8.51
CA GLY A 110 7.00 -10.30 -9.21
C GLY A 110 8.18 -11.23 -9.46
N ASN A 111 8.52 -12.11 -8.52
CA ASN A 111 9.55 -13.13 -8.71
C ASN A 111 9.19 -14.13 -9.81
N ILE A 112 7.95 -14.60 -9.83
CA ILE A 112 7.49 -15.55 -10.83
C ILE A 112 7.51 -14.90 -12.23
N ILE A 113 7.07 -13.64 -12.31
CA ILE A 113 7.10 -12.89 -13.57
C ILE A 113 8.53 -12.55 -13.97
N ASN A 114 9.49 -12.45 -13.04
CA ASN A 114 10.90 -12.18 -13.36
C ASN A 114 11.52 -13.23 -14.28
N ASP A 115 11.02 -14.46 -14.27
CA ASP A 115 11.50 -15.53 -15.16
C ASP A 115 11.32 -15.21 -16.67
N VAL A 116 10.44 -14.25 -17.00
CA VAL A 116 10.25 -13.71 -18.38
C VAL A 116 11.52 -13.03 -18.91
N ASN A 117 12.43 -12.59 -18.06
CA ASN A 117 13.72 -12.04 -18.49
C ASN A 117 14.57 -13.05 -19.26
N ASN A 118 14.27 -14.34 -19.13
CA ASN A 118 14.81 -15.37 -20.00
C ASN A 118 13.89 -15.55 -21.24
N ALA A 119 14.37 -15.18 -22.42
CA ALA A 119 13.61 -15.27 -23.67
C ALA A 119 13.08 -16.68 -23.96
N TYR A 120 13.82 -17.72 -23.57
CA TYR A 120 13.39 -19.11 -23.72
C TYR A 120 12.20 -19.43 -22.82
N VAL A 121 12.20 -18.96 -21.58
CA VAL A 121 11.08 -19.13 -20.65
C VAL A 121 9.87 -18.34 -21.10
N MET A 122 10.09 -17.12 -21.57
CA MET A 122 9.04 -16.25 -22.11
C MET A 122 8.25 -16.90 -23.23
N THR A 123 8.92 -17.59 -24.15
CA THR A 123 8.28 -18.17 -25.34
C THR A 123 7.75 -19.59 -25.13
N ASN A 124 8.45 -20.42 -24.34
CA ASN A 124 8.13 -21.84 -24.24
C ASN A 124 7.38 -22.21 -22.95
N TYR A 125 7.39 -21.36 -21.92
CA TYR A 125 6.79 -21.67 -20.61
C TYR A 125 5.77 -20.61 -20.18
N LEU A 126 4.84 -20.28 -21.05
CA LEU A 126 3.75 -19.31 -20.78
C LEU A 126 2.97 -19.63 -19.50
N PHE A 127 2.80 -20.91 -19.18
CA PHE A 127 2.06 -21.36 -18.01
C PHE A 127 2.70 -20.98 -16.66
N ILE A 128 3.97 -20.53 -16.65
CA ILE A 128 4.66 -20.08 -15.42
C ILE A 128 4.25 -18.65 -15.08
N TRP A 129 4.44 -17.73 -16.02
CA TRP A 129 4.30 -16.30 -15.74
C TRP A 129 2.92 -15.72 -16.05
N VAL A 130 2.20 -16.27 -17.05
CA VAL A 130 0.85 -15.77 -17.42
C VAL A 130 -0.14 -15.88 -16.26
N PRO A 131 -0.28 -17.02 -15.56
CA PRO A 131 -1.18 -17.10 -14.40
C PRO A 131 -0.82 -16.12 -13.29
N ALA A 132 0.49 -15.93 -13.01
CA ALA A 132 0.94 -14.98 -12.00
C ALA A 132 0.58 -13.53 -12.39
N GLY A 133 0.74 -13.16 -13.66
CA GLY A 133 0.33 -11.85 -14.17
C GLY A 133 -1.17 -11.63 -14.08
N ILE A 134 -1.98 -12.64 -14.42
CA ILE A 134 -3.44 -12.59 -14.32
C ILE A 134 -3.87 -12.45 -12.85
N CYS A 135 -3.30 -13.23 -11.94
CA CYS A 135 -3.60 -13.14 -10.51
C CYS A 135 -3.25 -11.76 -9.94
N LEU A 136 -2.10 -11.21 -10.31
CA LEU A 136 -1.69 -9.87 -9.92
C LEU A 136 -2.70 -8.83 -10.42
N LEU A 137 -3.08 -8.89 -11.69
CA LEU A 137 -4.06 -7.98 -12.30
C LEU A 137 -5.41 -8.06 -11.59
N ILE A 138 -5.94 -9.26 -11.37
CA ILE A 138 -7.23 -9.46 -10.69
C ILE A 138 -7.17 -8.91 -9.25
N THR A 139 -6.07 -9.13 -8.56
CA THR A 139 -5.91 -8.65 -7.18
C THR A 139 -5.86 -7.12 -7.12
N VAL A 140 -5.10 -6.47 -7.99
CA VAL A 140 -5.02 -5.00 -8.04
C VAL A 140 -6.38 -4.40 -8.41
N LEU A 141 -7.06 -4.95 -9.41
CA LEU A 141 -8.41 -4.52 -9.79
C LEU A 141 -9.41 -4.73 -8.64
N GLY A 142 -9.32 -5.88 -7.94
CA GLY A 142 -10.17 -6.17 -6.79
C GLY A 142 -10.05 -5.13 -5.70
N PHE A 143 -8.82 -4.74 -5.31
CA PHE A 143 -8.60 -3.69 -4.32
C PHE A 143 -9.11 -2.33 -4.80
N ASN A 144 -8.96 -1.98 -6.08
CA ASN A 144 -9.50 -0.74 -6.63
C ASN A 144 -11.03 -0.73 -6.58
N PHE A 145 -11.70 -1.80 -7.01
CA PHE A 145 -13.16 -1.90 -6.94
C PHE A 145 -13.69 -1.85 -5.50
N VAL A 146 -13.01 -2.50 -4.56
CA VAL A 146 -13.36 -2.42 -3.13
C VAL A 146 -13.18 -0.98 -2.62
N GLY A 147 -12.09 -0.31 -3.00
CA GLY A 147 -11.85 1.09 -2.65
C GLY A 147 -12.93 2.02 -3.19
N ASP A 148 -13.31 1.86 -4.46
CA ASP A 148 -14.39 2.65 -5.09
C ASP A 148 -15.75 2.36 -4.43
N GLY A 149 -16.08 1.09 -4.18
CA GLY A 149 -17.30 0.72 -3.47
C GLY A 149 -17.37 1.28 -2.04
N LEU A 150 -16.25 1.29 -1.32
CA LEU A 150 -16.16 1.93 0.00
C LEU A 150 -16.33 3.45 -0.10
N ARG A 151 -15.77 4.08 -1.12
CA ARG A 151 -15.94 5.51 -1.37
C ARG A 151 -17.41 5.85 -1.57
N ASP A 152 -18.11 5.11 -2.43
CA ASP A 152 -19.54 5.33 -2.70
C ASP A 152 -20.39 5.07 -1.45
N ALA A 153 -20.10 4.05 -0.69
CA ALA A 153 -20.82 3.72 0.54
C ALA A 153 -20.63 4.75 1.66
N LEU A 154 -19.48 5.39 1.71
CA LEU A 154 -19.09 6.34 2.75
C LEU A 154 -19.31 7.80 2.34
N ASP A 155 -19.67 8.08 1.07
CA ASP A 155 -19.93 9.43 0.61
C ASP A 155 -21.33 9.90 1.10
N PRO A 156 -21.39 10.94 1.98
CA PRO A 156 -22.67 11.44 2.49
C PRO A 156 -23.57 12.08 1.42
N LYS A 157 -23.01 12.45 0.26
CA LYS A 157 -23.73 13.13 -0.82
C LYS A 157 -24.60 12.16 -1.64
N LEU A 158 -24.33 10.88 -1.60
CA LEU A 158 -25.10 9.84 -2.30
C LEU A 158 -26.33 9.36 -1.50
N LYS A 159 -26.48 9.77 -0.25
CA LYS A 159 -27.64 9.46 0.60
C LYS A 159 -28.75 10.51 0.47
N LYS A 160 -29.14 10.81 -0.79
CA LYS A 160 -30.39 11.55 -1.07
C LYS A 160 -31.41 10.61 -1.66
#